data_d41e6ef4ecad2192a99b1e746687346b
#
_entry.id   d41e6ef4ecad2192a99b1e746687346b
#
_cell.length_a   1.000
_cell.length_b   1.000
_cell.length_c   1.000
_cell.angle_alpha   90.00
_cell.angle_beta   90.00
_cell.angle_gamma   90.00
#
_symmetry.space_group_name_H-M   'P 1'
#
loop_
_entity.id
_entity.type
_entity.pdbx_description
1 polymer ?
#
loop_
_entity_poly.entity_id
_entity_poly.type
_entity_poly.pdbx_seq_one_letter_code
_entity_poly.pdbx_strand_id
1 'polypeptide(L)'
;MFYFTGIMKVFFNNSCSICRAEINLYKKEQVEGIDWVDITHNKKAEAETKKKDKSLLRRLHVKKDEKIYEGAEAFLLIWKKIPKYRFLFKILSLPIIFNLFSMLYEVAAFFLYLKNKKQLKN
;
A
#
# COMPACT_ATOMS: atom_id res chain seq x y z
N MET A 1 9.64 24.82 2.95
CA MET A 1 9.25 24.45 2.77
C MET A 1 8.49 23.80 2.54
N PHE A 2 8.12 23.43 2.82
CA PHE A 2 7.46 23.04 2.71
C PHE A 2 6.78 22.48 2.21
N TYR A 3 6.77 22.41 2.02
CA TYR A 3 6.05 22.02 1.45
C TYR A 3 5.81 20.92 0.81
N PHE A 4 5.89 20.46 0.24
CA PHE A 4 5.84 19.23 -0.35
C PHE A 4 5.53 18.13 0.53
N THR A 5 5.30 18.37 1.64
CA THR A 5 5.02 17.40 2.66
C THR A 5 3.71 16.67 2.47
N GLY A 6 2.87 17.11 1.56
CA GLY A 6 1.60 16.44 1.33
C GLY A 6 1.65 15.23 0.42
N ILE A 7 2.81 14.94 -0.18
CA ILE A 7 2.90 13.84 -1.13
C ILE A 7 3.14 12.51 -0.45
N MET A 8 2.31 11.54 -0.80
CA MET A 8 2.40 10.18 -0.29
C MET A 8 2.65 9.25 -1.45
N LYS A 9 3.64 8.36 -1.32
CA LYS A 9 3.92 7.37 -2.37
C LYS A 9 3.36 6.03 -1.95
N VAL A 10 2.58 5.41 -2.84
CA VAL A 10 1.99 4.10 -2.60
C VAL A 10 2.65 3.09 -3.51
N PHE A 11 3.30 2.09 -2.92
CA PHE A 11 4.02 1.07 -3.68
C PHE A 11 3.13 -0.17 -3.76
N PHE A 12 2.68 -0.49 -4.96
CA PHE A 12 1.74 -1.57 -5.17
C PHE A 12 2.20 -2.49 -6.31
N ASN A 13 1.65 -3.71 -6.34
CA ASN A 13 2.01 -4.69 -7.36
C ASN A 13 1.01 -4.66 -8.52
N ASN A 14 1.39 -4.00 -9.61
CA ASN A 14 0.53 -3.89 -10.77
C ASN A 14 0.41 -5.21 -11.55
N SER A 15 1.30 -6.16 -11.27
CA SER A 15 1.25 -7.47 -11.91
C SER A 15 0.22 -8.40 -11.28
N CYS A 16 -0.30 -8.02 -10.11
CA CYS A 16 -1.33 -8.77 -9.42
C CYS A 16 -2.70 -8.21 -9.81
N SER A 17 -3.56 -9.02 -10.43
CA SER A 17 -4.84 -8.51 -10.92
C SER A 17 -5.74 -7.98 -9.81
N ILE A 18 -5.74 -8.64 -8.66
CA ILE A 18 -6.55 -8.19 -7.51
C ILE A 18 -6.00 -6.88 -6.96
N CYS A 19 -4.69 -6.79 -6.80
CA CYS A 19 -4.05 -5.57 -6.30
C CYS A 19 -4.28 -4.41 -7.25
N ARG A 20 -4.14 -4.67 -8.56
CA ARG A 20 -4.33 -3.63 -9.57
C ARG A 20 -5.77 -3.13 -9.57
N ALA A 21 -6.74 -4.04 -9.46
CA ALA A 21 -8.14 -3.66 -9.45
C ALA A 21 -8.45 -2.75 -8.27
N GLU A 22 -7.92 -3.07 -7.11
CA GLU A 22 -8.14 -2.27 -5.92
C GLU A 22 -7.53 -0.88 -6.08
N ILE A 23 -6.28 -0.82 -6.54
CA ILE A 23 -5.60 0.46 -6.71
C ILE A 23 -6.32 1.32 -7.76
N ASN A 24 -6.85 0.68 -8.82
CA ASN A 24 -7.60 1.44 -9.82
C ASN A 24 -8.86 2.08 -9.25
N LEU A 25 -9.50 1.43 -8.28
CA LEU A 25 -10.63 2.04 -7.60
C LEU A 25 -10.21 3.32 -6.88
N TYR A 26 -9.04 3.30 -6.25
CA TYR A 26 -8.54 4.49 -5.56
C TYR A 26 -8.13 5.58 -6.54
N LYS A 27 -7.51 5.21 -7.66
CA LYS A 27 -7.08 6.20 -8.66
C LYS A 27 -8.25 6.95 -9.25
N LYS A 28 -9.41 6.30 -9.35
CA LYS A 28 -10.62 6.93 -9.89
C LYS A 28 -11.03 8.16 -9.08
N GLU A 29 -10.68 8.21 -7.81
CA GLU A 29 -11.04 9.34 -6.96
C GLU A 29 -10.21 10.57 -7.24
N GLN A 30 -9.12 10.44 -8.00
CA GLN A 30 -8.29 11.55 -8.44
C GLN A 30 -7.84 12.49 -7.31
N VAL A 31 -7.45 11.89 -6.20
CA VAL A 31 -6.98 12.67 -5.04
C VAL A 31 -5.56 13.13 -5.29
N GLU A 32 -5.31 14.41 -5.08
CA GLU A 32 -3.97 14.95 -5.22
C GLU A 32 -3.10 14.53 -4.05
N GLY A 33 -1.78 14.52 -4.30
CA GLY A 33 -0.84 14.21 -3.24
C GLY A 33 -0.54 12.74 -3.08
N ILE A 34 -1.02 11.88 -3.98
CA ILE A 34 -0.69 10.46 -3.97
C ILE A 34 0.04 10.11 -5.26
N ASP A 35 1.22 9.54 -5.11
CA ASP A 35 2.02 9.05 -6.24
C ASP A 35 1.96 7.52 -6.21
N TRP A 36 1.37 6.92 -7.23
CA TRP A 36 1.19 5.48 -7.31
C TRP A 36 2.37 4.84 -8.02
N VAL A 37 3.11 3.99 -7.33
CA VAL A 37 4.34 3.40 -7.85
C VAL A 37 4.20 1.89 -7.97
N ASP A 38 4.37 1.38 -9.20
CA ASP A 38 4.35 -0.07 -9.45
C ASP A 38 5.69 -0.68 -9.07
N ILE A 39 5.66 -1.70 -8.23
CA ILE A 39 6.89 -2.34 -7.76
C ILE A 39 7.43 -3.39 -8.72
N THR A 40 6.70 -3.72 -9.77
CA THR A 40 7.10 -4.80 -10.69
C THR A 40 8.42 -4.46 -11.35
N HIS A 41 9.47 -5.27 -11.06
CA HIS A 41 10.81 -5.08 -11.62
C HIS A 41 11.29 -3.64 -11.45
N ASN A 42 11.06 -3.06 -10.28
CA ASN A 42 11.37 -1.66 -10.01
C ASN A 42 12.48 -1.52 -8.96
N LYS A 43 13.72 -1.40 -9.43
CA LYS A 43 14.87 -1.25 -8.54
C LYS A 43 14.86 0.06 -7.78
N LYS A 44 14.28 1.12 -8.37
CA LYS A 44 14.17 2.41 -7.69
C LYS A 44 13.29 2.30 -6.46
N ALA A 45 12.20 1.52 -6.57
CA ALA A 45 11.31 1.33 -5.43
C ALA A 45 12.03 0.61 -4.30
N GLU A 46 12.86 -0.39 -4.64
CA GLU A 46 13.65 -1.10 -3.64
C GLU A 46 14.62 -0.15 -2.94
N ALA A 47 15.28 0.70 -3.71
CA ALA A 47 16.24 1.65 -3.15
C ALA A 47 15.52 2.69 -2.28
N GLU A 48 14.40 3.20 -2.74
CA GLU A 48 13.68 4.25 -2.02
C GLU A 48 13.07 3.75 -0.72
N THR A 49 12.53 2.53 -0.71
CA THR A 49 11.92 1.97 0.48
C THR A 49 12.92 1.25 1.38
N LYS A 50 14.11 0.95 0.85
CA LYS A 50 15.11 0.13 1.52
C LYS A 50 14.56 -1.26 1.83
N LYS A 51 13.64 -1.71 0.99
CA LYS A 51 13.03 -3.04 1.08
C LYS A 51 13.33 -3.82 -0.17
N LYS A 52 13.52 -5.13 -0.03
CA LYS A 52 13.76 -5.99 -1.18
C LYS A 52 12.44 -6.31 -1.88
N ASP A 53 12.53 -6.78 -3.13
CA ASP A 53 11.36 -7.09 -3.91
C ASP A 53 10.41 -8.07 -3.21
N LYS A 54 10.95 -9.03 -2.45
CA LYS A 54 10.12 -9.97 -1.70
C LYS A 54 9.25 -9.26 -0.68
N SER A 55 9.83 -8.30 0.05
CA SER A 55 9.07 -7.55 1.06
C SER A 55 8.02 -6.68 0.40
N LEU A 56 8.36 -6.04 -0.71
CA LEU A 56 7.42 -5.19 -1.44
C LEU A 56 6.27 -6.00 -2.00
N LEU A 57 6.54 -7.24 -2.43
CA LEU A 57 5.50 -8.11 -2.95
C LEU A 57 4.60 -8.63 -1.83
N ARG A 58 5.16 -8.82 -0.65
CA ARG A 58 4.46 -9.41 0.49
C ARG A 58 3.38 -8.48 1.06
N ARG A 59 3.62 -7.18 1.07
CA ARG A 59 2.70 -6.22 1.67
C ARG A 59 2.65 -4.93 0.87
N LEU A 60 1.54 -4.22 1.01
CA LEU A 60 1.41 -2.87 0.49
C LEU A 60 2.29 -1.94 1.31
N HIS A 61 3.01 -1.04 0.65
CA HIS A 61 3.88 -0.08 1.32
C HIS A 61 3.48 1.34 0.96
N VAL A 62 3.62 2.24 1.93
CA VAL A 62 3.36 3.66 1.73
C VAL A 62 4.53 4.44 2.34
N LYS A 63 5.05 5.40 1.58
CA LYS A 63 6.06 6.31 2.11
C LYS A 63 5.44 7.68 2.31
N LYS A 64 5.53 8.18 3.54
CA LYS A 64 5.02 9.49 3.88
C LYS A 64 5.97 10.15 4.88
N ASP A 65 6.39 11.39 4.58
CA ASP A 65 7.26 12.17 5.45
C ASP A 65 8.53 11.37 5.83
N GLU A 66 9.16 10.78 4.83
CA GLU A 66 10.41 9.99 4.97
C GLU A 66 10.24 8.72 5.80
N LYS A 67 9.03 8.32 6.10
CA LYS A 67 8.76 7.12 6.87
C LYS A 67 8.01 6.12 6.01
N ILE A 68 8.36 4.84 6.18
CA ILE A 68 7.73 3.74 5.42
C ILE A 68 6.74 3.03 6.32
N TYR A 69 5.51 2.90 5.81
CA TYR A 69 4.44 2.15 6.48
C TYR A 69 4.11 0.94 5.62
N GLU A 70 3.76 -0.16 6.23
CA GLU A 70 3.41 -1.35 5.47
C GLU A 70 2.20 -2.06 6.06
N GLY A 71 1.53 -2.85 5.20
CA GLY A 71 0.41 -3.66 5.63
C GLY A 71 -0.82 -2.85 5.97
N ALA A 72 -1.48 -3.22 7.06
CA ALA A 72 -2.72 -2.58 7.46
C ALA A 72 -2.57 -1.08 7.69
N GLU A 73 -1.43 -0.66 8.26
CA GLU A 73 -1.19 0.76 8.48
C GLU A 73 -1.15 1.54 7.17
N ALA A 74 -0.57 0.92 6.12
CA ALA A 74 -0.51 1.57 4.82
C ALA A 74 -1.91 1.80 4.27
N PHE A 75 -2.81 0.82 4.43
CA PHE A 75 -4.19 0.99 3.99
C PHE A 75 -4.88 2.12 4.74
N LEU A 76 -4.67 2.21 6.04
CA LEU A 76 -5.29 3.28 6.81
C LEU A 76 -4.86 4.65 6.32
N LEU A 77 -3.60 4.81 5.94
CA LEU A 77 -3.11 6.08 5.41
C LEU A 77 -3.79 6.43 4.09
N ILE A 78 -3.96 5.43 3.22
CA ILE A 78 -4.62 5.66 1.94
C ILE A 78 -6.07 6.07 2.17
N TRP A 79 -6.78 5.35 3.01
CA TRP A 79 -8.20 5.64 3.26
C TRP A 79 -8.41 6.97 3.96
N LYS A 80 -7.45 7.37 4.81
CA LYS A 80 -7.52 8.68 5.45
C LYS A 80 -7.38 9.80 4.42
N LYS A 81 -6.57 9.57 3.39
CA LYS A 81 -6.29 10.56 2.36
C LYS A 81 -7.44 10.72 1.37
N ILE A 82 -8.16 9.64 1.07
CA ILE A 82 -9.23 9.66 0.07
C ILE A 82 -10.58 9.87 0.75
N PRO A 83 -11.26 11.02 0.49
CA PRO A 83 -12.52 11.33 1.20
C PRO A 83 -13.56 10.23 1.15
N LYS A 84 -13.73 9.58 -0.01
CA LYS A 84 -14.72 8.52 -0.17
C LYS A 84 -14.52 7.35 0.79
N TYR A 85 -13.25 7.06 1.13
CA TYR A 85 -12.92 5.93 1.98
C TYR A 85 -12.56 6.32 3.40
N ARG A 86 -12.74 7.60 3.75
CA ARG A 86 -12.37 8.07 5.08
C ARG A 86 -13.17 7.41 6.19
N PHE A 87 -14.40 6.97 5.88
CA PHE A 87 -15.19 6.25 6.88
C PHE A 87 -14.54 4.93 7.27
N LEU A 88 -13.85 4.28 6.32
CA LEU A 88 -13.13 3.04 6.61
C LEU A 88 -11.98 3.32 7.57
N PHE A 89 -11.30 4.44 7.38
CA PHE A 89 -10.23 4.82 8.30
C PHE A 89 -10.78 5.00 9.72
N LYS A 90 -11.91 5.70 9.84
CA LYS A 90 -12.48 5.96 11.16
C LYS A 90 -12.88 4.68 11.88
N ILE A 91 -13.47 3.74 11.17
CA ILE A 91 -13.90 2.47 11.77
C ILE A 91 -12.72 1.57 12.08
N LEU A 92 -11.85 1.38 11.08
CA LEU A 92 -10.78 0.39 11.18
C LEU A 92 -9.58 0.87 11.98
N SER A 93 -9.56 2.14 12.39
CA SER A 93 -8.48 2.63 13.24
C SER A 93 -8.77 2.44 14.72
N LEU A 94 -9.99 2.01 15.09
CA LEU A 94 -10.30 1.70 16.49
C LEU A 94 -9.44 0.51 16.92
N PRO A 95 -8.87 0.56 18.15
CA PRO A 95 -7.84 -0.41 18.55
C PRO A 95 -8.20 -1.88 18.34
N ILE A 96 -9.35 -2.31 18.84
CA ILE A 96 -9.74 -3.72 18.71
C ILE A 96 -10.03 -4.08 17.27
N ILE A 97 -10.73 -3.19 16.56
CA ILE A 97 -11.07 -3.43 15.17
C ILE A 97 -9.83 -3.41 14.30
N PHE A 98 -8.88 -2.51 14.60
CA PHE A 98 -7.64 -2.48 13.84
C PHE A 98 -6.85 -3.78 14.01
N ASN A 99 -6.80 -4.33 15.22
CA ASN A 99 -6.08 -5.58 15.44
C ASN A 99 -6.68 -6.72 14.63
N LEU A 100 -8.01 -6.78 14.58
CA LEU A 100 -8.70 -7.80 13.79
C LEU A 100 -8.44 -7.59 12.30
N PHE A 101 -8.55 -6.33 11.85
CA PHE A 101 -8.29 -5.99 10.45
C PHE A 101 -6.85 -6.35 10.08
N SER A 102 -5.89 -6.02 10.94
CA SER A 102 -4.49 -6.31 10.67
C SER A 102 -4.25 -7.80 10.53
N MET A 103 -4.88 -8.61 11.38
CA MET A 103 -4.75 -10.06 11.30
C MET A 103 -5.33 -10.59 9.99
N LEU A 104 -6.53 -10.11 9.62
CA LEU A 104 -7.16 -10.53 8.37
C LEU A 104 -6.33 -10.10 7.17
N TYR A 105 -5.77 -8.88 7.22
CA TYR A 105 -4.90 -8.42 6.15
C TYR A 105 -3.68 -9.32 6.00
N GLU A 106 -3.04 -9.71 7.11
CA GLU A 106 -1.85 -10.56 7.05
C GLU A 106 -2.16 -11.91 6.41
N VAL A 107 -3.33 -12.47 6.72
CA VAL A 107 -3.74 -13.74 6.11
C VAL A 107 -3.95 -13.56 4.61
N ALA A 108 -4.68 -12.53 4.22
CA ALA A 108 -4.93 -12.27 2.80
C ALA A 108 -3.63 -11.97 2.05
N ALA A 109 -2.75 -11.17 2.67
CA ALA A 109 -1.47 -10.82 2.04
C ALA A 109 -0.60 -12.05 1.85
N PHE A 110 -0.63 -12.98 2.81
CA PHE A 110 0.15 -14.21 2.69
C PHE A 110 -0.33 -15.04 1.50
N PHE A 111 -1.65 -15.20 1.35
CA PHE A 111 -2.17 -15.97 0.22
C PHE A 111 -1.88 -15.30 -1.12
N LEU A 112 -2.00 -13.98 -1.17
CA LEU A 112 -1.66 -13.24 -2.39
C LEU A 112 -0.17 -13.35 -2.70
N TYR A 113 0.66 -13.35 -1.66
CA TYR A 113 2.09 -13.51 -1.84
C TYR A 113 2.39 -14.88 -2.46
N LEU A 114 1.77 -15.94 -1.94
CA LEU A 114 1.98 -17.29 -2.48
C LEU A 114 1.54 -17.37 -3.94
N LYS A 115 0.43 -16.68 -4.26
CA LYS A 115 -0.08 -16.68 -5.62
C LYS A 115 0.87 -15.96 -6.58
N ASN A 116 1.50 -14.89 -6.12
CA ASN A 116 2.29 -14.03 -6.99
C ASN A 116 3.80 -14.19 -6.87
N LYS A 117 4.27 -15.07 -5.98
CA LYS A 117 5.72 -15.17 -5.75
C LYS A 117 6.51 -15.64 -6.98
N LYS A 118 5.84 -16.18 -7.97
CA LYS A 118 6.50 -16.59 -9.21
C LYS A 118 7.24 -15.45 -9.88
N GLN A 119 6.74 -14.23 -9.75
CA GLN A 119 7.38 -13.09 -10.39
C GLN A 119 8.75 -12.78 -9.82
N LEU A 120 9.05 -13.29 -8.63
CA LEU A 120 10.37 -13.07 -8.01
C LEU A 120 11.47 -13.91 -8.65
N LYS A 121 11.10 -14.95 -9.38
CA LYS A 121 12.09 -15.84 -9.99
C LYS A 121 12.65 -15.34 -11.31
N ASN A 122 12.10 -14.27 -11.82
CA ASN A 122 12.57 -13.71 -13.11
C ASN A 122 13.51 -12.50 -12.93
#